data_8bb97cab3fb65a90ebfdc45b31f5bae7
#
_entry.id   8bb97cab3fb65a90ebfdc45b31f5bae7
#
_cell.length_a   1.000
_cell.length_b   1.000
_cell.length_c   1.000
_cell.angle_alpha   90.00
_cell.angle_beta   90.00
_cell.angle_gamma   90.00
#
_symmetry.space_group_name_H-M   'P 1'
#
loop_
_entity.id
_entity.type
_entity.pdbx_description
1 polymer ?
#
loop_
_entity_poly.entity_id
_entity_poly.type
_entity_poly.pdbx_seq_one_letter_code
_entity_poly.pdbx_strand_id
1 'polypeptide(L)'
;MPLISMCFHNHPILGDLNLDFSKDGKPVSTIFIAGDNGTGKTTILNILYSLSNLKPSNFEHALTLKYFLSQKQLNAIKKHPNVDFRDTPKLGATLTININPQGKNYWEDFTISCEYDGEKYPLPPHLFSDNEVNREFKFIYSSAAINFKPKKIQAVTSKNLDESYTSRVSNEDLATEITQLLIDVQALDDAELSKWVRENIGTPPTEDVIDRRISRFRKAFSIIFPSKKYSEIRNVDDQKRVVFTDGNKECYIDQLSSGEKQIVFRGGFFLKDADALSDAVFIVDEPEISLHPSWQLKIMEYYKSVLNINASNSDSQLFVATHSPFIIHNHNRNNDKVIVLKKSISGSILAEPEPKFYNWSSEEVIKLAFDVRLKTLPDATLVLVEGETDEKYINAAARILDIDISGIDIKWVGHINENGGAEFTGDKALNQSLAFITANSTAVSNPIILLYDSDTKKPDLYSDKVSIKAMPLKENSQFKIGIENLLVLPDSFDLSGFTKESLKTDGYGITSAIRSLDKNKLCDYLISEDNDLNRKEVFTNFRSLIENLISTSHRMKSHQ
;
A
#
# COMPACT_ATOMS: atom_id res chain seq x y z
N MET A 1 -15.05 -9.84 -5.94
CA MET A 1 -15.83 -8.75 -6.59
C MET A 1 -15.11 -7.43 -6.46
N PRO A 2 -14.14 -7.13 -7.29
CA PRO A 2 -13.47 -5.85 -7.15
C PRO A 2 -14.27 -4.71 -7.82
N LEU A 3 -14.48 -3.64 -7.06
CA LEU A 3 -15.01 -2.37 -7.56
C LEU A 3 -13.91 -1.67 -8.36
N ILE A 4 -14.23 -1.21 -9.56
CA ILE A 4 -13.30 -0.50 -10.46
C ILE A 4 -13.41 1.01 -10.22
N SER A 5 -14.64 1.55 -10.14
CA SER A 5 -14.86 2.98 -9.94
C SER A 5 -16.20 3.27 -9.28
N MET A 6 -16.27 4.46 -8.69
CA MET A 6 -17.46 5.02 -8.06
C MET A 6 -17.52 6.52 -8.39
N CYS A 7 -18.58 6.95 -9.06
CA CYS A 7 -18.79 8.34 -9.46
C CYS A 7 -20.04 8.88 -8.77
N PHE A 8 -19.88 9.92 -7.98
CA PHE A 8 -20.96 10.66 -7.32
C PHE A 8 -21.42 11.81 -8.19
N HIS A 9 -22.72 12.09 -8.20
CA HIS A 9 -23.31 13.19 -8.95
C HIS A 9 -24.13 14.07 -8.02
N ASN A 10 -23.76 15.35 -7.90
CA ASN A 10 -24.42 16.35 -7.05
C ASN A 10 -24.66 15.89 -5.59
N HIS A 11 -23.72 15.12 -5.03
CA HIS A 11 -23.83 14.68 -3.63
C HIS A 11 -23.59 15.87 -2.68
N PRO A 12 -24.40 16.10 -1.61
CA PRO A 12 -24.34 17.31 -0.79
C PRO A 12 -23.00 17.49 -0.06
N ILE A 13 -22.30 16.40 0.27
CA ILE A 13 -20.99 16.43 0.94
C ILE A 13 -19.85 16.25 -0.08
N LEU A 14 -20.00 15.29 -1.01
CA LEU A 14 -18.93 14.87 -1.91
C LEU A 14 -18.94 15.61 -3.26
N GLY A 15 -20.03 16.27 -3.61
CA GLY A 15 -20.19 16.92 -4.91
C GLY A 15 -20.17 15.94 -6.09
N ASP A 16 -19.52 16.34 -7.16
CA ASP A 16 -19.24 15.50 -8.33
C ASP A 16 -17.84 14.86 -8.16
N LEU A 17 -17.79 13.77 -7.41
CA LEU A 17 -16.55 13.10 -7.08
C LEU A 17 -16.41 11.79 -7.86
N ASN A 18 -15.31 11.63 -8.58
CA ASN A 18 -14.97 10.39 -9.27
C ASN A 18 -13.81 9.69 -8.55
N LEU A 19 -14.06 8.45 -8.14
CA LEU A 19 -13.08 7.59 -7.47
C LEU A 19 -12.75 6.40 -8.39
N ASP A 20 -11.48 6.29 -8.77
CA ASP A 20 -10.97 5.17 -9.54
C ASP A 20 -10.18 4.23 -8.60
N PHE A 21 -10.59 2.96 -8.55
CA PHE A 21 -10.02 1.90 -7.72
C PHE A 21 -9.18 0.91 -8.54
N SER A 22 -8.76 1.30 -9.72
CA SER A 22 -7.96 0.48 -10.62
C SER A 22 -6.53 1.02 -10.77
N LYS A 23 -5.63 0.14 -11.21
CA LYS A 23 -4.29 0.47 -11.66
C LYS A 23 -4.04 -0.28 -12.97
N ASP A 24 -3.64 0.44 -14.01
CA ASP A 24 -3.46 -0.11 -15.35
C ASP A 24 -4.70 -0.88 -15.88
N GLY A 25 -5.90 -0.33 -15.60
CA GLY A 25 -7.18 -0.91 -16.01
C GLY A 25 -7.63 -2.15 -15.22
N LYS A 26 -6.86 -2.58 -14.21
CA LYS A 26 -7.21 -3.71 -13.33
C LYS A 26 -7.54 -3.20 -11.94
N PRO A 27 -8.58 -3.75 -11.27
CA PRO A 27 -8.89 -3.36 -9.91
C PRO A 27 -7.76 -3.74 -8.96
N VAL A 28 -7.50 -2.89 -7.96
CA VAL A 28 -6.51 -3.17 -6.91
C VAL A 28 -7.16 -3.86 -5.72
N SER A 29 -6.39 -4.66 -4.99
CA SER A 29 -6.90 -5.43 -3.85
C SER A 29 -7.07 -4.60 -2.58
N THR A 30 -6.35 -3.49 -2.43
CA THR A 30 -6.44 -2.63 -1.23
C THR A 30 -6.53 -1.16 -1.61
N ILE A 31 -7.54 -0.47 -1.10
CA ILE A 31 -7.76 0.96 -1.33
C ILE A 31 -7.70 1.68 0.01
N PHE A 32 -6.78 2.64 0.11
CA PHE A 32 -6.74 3.58 1.22
C PHE A 32 -7.46 4.87 0.83
N ILE A 33 -8.42 5.29 1.65
CA ILE A 33 -9.07 6.59 1.54
C ILE A 33 -8.51 7.45 2.67
N ALA A 34 -7.62 8.37 2.32
CA ALA A 34 -6.88 9.22 3.24
C ALA A 34 -7.31 10.68 3.11
N GLY A 35 -7.06 11.48 4.13
CA GLY A 35 -7.35 12.91 4.15
C GLY A 35 -7.79 13.42 5.51
N ASP A 36 -7.96 14.73 5.63
CA ASP A 36 -8.35 15.41 6.87
C ASP A 36 -9.75 15.03 7.35
N ASN A 37 -10.07 15.45 8.58
CA ASN A 37 -11.42 15.32 9.13
C ASN A 37 -12.43 16.11 8.30
N GLY A 38 -13.60 15.50 8.09
CA GLY A 38 -14.68 16.14 7.33
C GLY A 38 -14.54 16.10 5.81
N THR A 39 -13.59 15.32 5.25
CA THR A 39 -13.45 15.10 3.81
C THR A 39 -14.36 14.01 3.24
N GLY A 40 -15.28 13.45 4.04
CA GLY A 40 -16.28 12.50 3.56
C GLY A 40 -15.82 11.03 3.49
N LYS A 41 -14.68 10.65 4.10
CA LYS A 41 -14.19 9.26 4.09
C LYS A 41 -15.23 8.26 4.61
N THR A 42 -15.74 8.46 5.82
CA THR A 42 -16.78 7.60 6.41
C THR A 42 -18.08 7.63 5.59
N THR A 43 -18.42 8.77 4.96
CA THR A 43 -19.56 8.87 4.05
C THR A 43 -19.40 7.93 2.87
N ILE A 44 -18.23 7.91 2.23
CA ILE A 44 -17.91 6.98 1.12
C ILE A 44 -18.02 5.54 1.59
N LEU A 45 -17.45 5.20 2.77
CA LEU A 45 -17.53 3.84 3.32
C LEU A 45 -18.97 3.41 3.63
N ASN A 46 -19.80 4.30 4.17
CA ASN A 46 -21.21 4.02 4.43
C ASN A 46 -21.98 3.77 3.14
N ILE A 47 -21.73 4.56 2.09
CA ILE A 47 -22.36 4.37 0.78
C ILE A 47 -21.89 3.05 0.16
N LEU A 48 -20.59 2.73 0.23
CA LEU A 48 -20.07 1.41 -0.17
C LEU A 48 -20.79 0.27 0.54
N TYR A 49 -21.02 0.39 1.84
CA TYR A 49 -21.76 -0.64 2.58
C TYR A 49 -23.23 -0.71 2.17
N SER A 50 -23.88 0.42 1.82
CA SER A 50 -25.26 0.44 1.34
C SER A 50 -25.45 -0.35 0.04
N LEU A 51 -24.36 -0.62 -0.70
CA LEU A 51 -24.37 -1.48 -1.88
C LEU A 51 -24.67 -2.95 -1.56
N SER A 52 -24.54 -3.35 -0.30
CA SER A 52 -24.93 -4.70 0.17
C SER A 52 -26.44 -4.95 0.03
N ASN A 53 -27.23 -3.90 -0.08
CA ASN A 53 -28.67 -3.98 -0.27
C ASN A 53 -29.08 -2.93 -1.31
N LEU A 54 -28.87 -3.29 -2.59
CA LEU A 54 -29.12 -2.44 -3.75
C LEU A 54 -30.62 -2.26 -3.99
N LYS A 55 -31.27 -1.47 -3.12
CA LYS A 55 -32.64 -0.99 -3.32
C LYS A 55 -32.62 0.52 -3.56
N PRO A 56 -33.43 1.08 -4.48
CA PRO A 56 -33.48 2.52 -4.77
C PRO A 56 -33.66 3.37 -3.52
N SER A 57 -34.52 2.91 -2.59
CA SER A 57 -34.85 3.60 -1.34
C SER A 57 -33.64 3.77 -0.38
N ASN A 58 -32.53 3.06 -0.60
CA ASN A 58 -31.34 3.15 0.22
C ASN A 58 -30.37 4.25 -0.25
N PHE A 59 -30.67 4.91 -1.37
CA PHE A 59 -29.82 5.94 -1.96
C PHE A 59 -30.57 7.25 -2.11
N GLU A 60 -30.00 8.31 -1.60
CA GLU A 60 -30.58 9.66 -1.69
C GLU A 60 -30.00 10.47 -2.85
N HIS A 61 -28.87 10.01 -3.43
CA HIS A 61 -28.11 10.75 -4.44
C HIS A 61 -27.69 9.86 -5.61
N ALA A 62 -27.55 10.49 -6.77
CA ALA A 62 -27.16 9.80 -7.98
C ALA A 62 -25.71 9.28 -7.90
N LEU A 63 -25.51 8.04 -8.34
CA LEU A 63 -24.26 7.30 -8.21
C LEU A 63 -24.08 6.35 -9.40
N THR A 64 -22.88 6.34 -9.97
CA THR A 64 -22.48 5.35 -10.98
C THR A 64 -21.38 4.45 -10.41
N LEU A 65 -21.56 3.14 -10.55
CA LEU A 65 -20.65 2.11 -10.05
C LEU A 65 -20.20 1.24 -11.21
N LYS A 66 -18.92 0.85 -11.20
CA LYS A 66 -18.38 -0.13 -12.13
C LYS A 66 -17.63 -1.22 -11.36
N TYR A 67 -18.02 -2.48 -11.62
CA TYR A 67 -17.47 -3.67 -11.01
C TYR A 67 -16.77 -4.55 -12.03
N PHE A 68 -15.76 -5.29 -11.58
CA PHE A 68 -15.22 -6.42 -12.30
C PHE A 68 -15.90 -7.70 -11.80
N LEU A 69 -16.52 -8.48 -12.69
CA LEU A 69 -17.28 -9.66 -12.30
C LEU A 69 -16.38 -10.89 -12.13
N SER A 70 -16.46 -11.53 -10.97
CA SER A 70 -15.89 -12.86 -10.78
C SER A 70 -16.70 -13.91 -11.54
N GLN A 71 -16.10 -15.10 -11.73
CA GLN A 71 -16.78 -16.19 -12.41
C GLN A 71 -18.05 -16.65 -11.67
N LYS A 72 -18.04 -16.62 -10.32
CA LYS A 72 -19.20 -16.98 -9.48
C LYS A 72 -20.34 -16.00 -9.70
N GLN A 73 -20.07 -14.71 -9.66
CA GLN A 73 -21.06 -13.65 -9.90
C GLN A 73 -21.63 -13.70 -11.30
N LEU A 74 -20.77 -13.87 -12.30
CA LEU A 74 -21.19 -14.00 -13.68
C LEU A 74 -22.11 -15.22 -13.87
N ASN A 75 -21.80 -16.34 -13.23
CA ASN A 75 -22.62 -17.55 -13.27
C ASN A 75 -23.98 -17.36 -12.56
N ALA A 76 -24.02 -16.61 -11.44
CA ALA A 76 -25.27 -16.28 -10.76
C ALA A 76 -26.14 -15.37 -11.62
N ILE A 77 -25.57 -14.33 -12.23
CA ILE A 77 -26.27 -13.45 -13.17
C ILE A 77 -26.84 -14.22 -14.37
N LYS A 78 -26.08 -15.14 -14.94
CA LYS A 78 -26.53 -15.98 -16.08
C LYS A 78 -27.69 -16.90 -15.75
N LYS A 79 -27.81 -17.36 -14.51
CA LYS A 79 -28.93 -18.22 -14.08
C LYS A 79 -30.23 -17.45 -13.85
N HIS A 80 -30.15 -16.11 -13.74
CA HIS A 80 -31.33 -15.30 -13.52
C HIS A 80 -32.30 -15.39 -14.71
N PRO A 81 -33.60 -15.69 -14.51
CA PRO A 81 -34.56 -16.05 -15.59
C PRO A 81 -34.80 -14.94 -16.62
N ASN A 82 -34.53 -13.69 -16.27
CA ASN A 82 -34.74 -12.54 -17.15
C ASN A 82 -33.42 -12.02 -17.77
N VAL A 83 -32.36 -12.80 -17.74
CA VAL A 83 -31.06 -12.47 -18.33
C VAL A 83 -30.81 -13.37 -19.52
N ASP A 84 -30.67 -12.75 -20.70
CA ASP A 84 -30.31 -13.45 -21.95
C ASP A 84 -29.06 -12.80 -22.53
N PHE A 85 -27.95 -13.53 -22.52
CA PHE A 85 -26.72 -13.15 -23.19
C PHE A 85 -26.67 -13.83 -24.55
N ARG A 86 -26.64 -13.07 -25.64
CA ARG A 86 -26.48 -13.62 -27.00
C ARG A 86 -25.19 -14.45 -27.13
N ASP A 87 -24.08 -13.92 -26.57
CA ASP A 87 -22.82 -14.65 -26.38
C ASP A 87 -22.52 -14.74 -24.88
N THR A 88 -22.07 -15.92 -24.45
CA THR A 88 -21.80 -16.16 -23.04
C THR A 88 -20.59 -15.35 -22.57
N PRO A 89 -20.73 -14.27 -21.76
CA PRO A 89 -19.60 -13.52 -21.24
C PRO A 89 -18.64 -14.42 -20.48
N LYS A 90 -17.33 -14.23 -20.68
CA LYS A 90 -16.23 -14.96 -20.03
C LYS A 90 -15.60 -14.06 -18.96
N LEU A 91 -14.50 -14.54 -18.38
CA LEU A 91 -13.65 -13.76 -17.50
C LEU A 91 -13.29 -12.40 -18.15
N GLY A 92 -13.42 -11.30 -17.41
CA GLY A 92 -13.17 -9.95 -17.90
C GLY A 92 -14.42 -9.08 -18.06
N ALA A 93 -15.63 -9.64 -17.84
CA ALA A 93 -16.87 -8.87 -17.88
C ALA A 93 -16.92 -7.83 -16.75
N THR A 94 -17.46 -6.64 -17.07
CA THR A 94 -17.70 -5.58 -16.10
C THR A 94 -19.19 -5.30 -15.94
N LEU A 95 -19.62 -4.98 -14.73
CA LEU A 95 -20.97 -4.59 -14.39
C LEU A 95 -21.01 -3.10 -14.11
N THR A 96 -21.86 -2.37 -14.82
CA THR A 96 -22.13 -0.95 -14.56
C THR A 96 -23.51 -0.79 -13.98
N ILE A 97 -23.63 -0.11 -12.85
CA ILE A 97 -24.88 0.21 -12.16
C ILE A 97 -24.99 1.73 -12.06
N ASN A 98 -26.03 2.30 -12.64
CA ASN A 98 -26.36 3.70 -12.43
C ASN A 98 -27.60 3.79 -11.54
N ILE A 99 -27.47 4.54 -10.47
CA ILE A 99 -28.51 4.81 -9.48
C ILE A 99 -28.91 6.28 -9.64
N ASN A 100 -30.19 6.54 -9.86
CA ASN A 100 -30.74 7.88 -9.95
C ASN A 100 -32.02 7.98 -9.11
N PRO A 101 -31.95 8.36 -7.84
CA PRO A 101 -33.07 8.36 -6.92
C PRO A 101 -34.12 9.45 -7.21
N GLN A 102 -33.94 10.27 -8.26
CA GLN A 102 -34.93 11.26 -8.71
C GLN A 102 -35.92 10.70 -9.74
N GLY A 103 -35.77 9.44 -10.11
CA GLY A 103 -36.72 8.74 -10.99
C GLY A 103 -38.09 8.56 -10.32
N LYS A 104 -39.16 8.50 -11.15
CA LYS A 104 -40.53 8.31 -10.65
C LYS A 104 -40.89 6.84 -10.46
N ASN A 105 -40.07 5.94 -10.98
CA ASN A 105 -40.26 4.50 -10.98
C ASN A 105 -38.97 3.75 -10.73
N TYR A 106 -39.03 2.56 -10.12
CA TYR A 106 -37.92 1.67 -9.89
C TYR A 106 -37.04 1.43 -11.15
N TRP A 107 -37.68 1.39 -12.33
CA TRP A 107 -37.00 1.18 -13.63
C TRP A 107 -36.22 2.39 -14.13
N GLU A 108 -36.57 3.59 -13.65
CA GLU A 108 -35.88 4.85 -13.97
C GLU A 108 -34.75 5.11 -12.96
N ASP A 109 -34.92 4.62 -11.72
CA ASP A 109 -33.96 4.82 -10.63
C ASP A 109 -32.71 3.94 -10.78
N PHE A 110 -32.86 2.74 -11.37
CA PHE A 110 -31.76 1.82 -11.60
C PHE A 110 -31.65 1.44 -13.07
N THR A 111 -30.42 1.60 -13.62
CA THR A 111 -30.03 0.96 -14.87
C THR A 111 -28.80 0.09 -14.65
N ILE A 112 -28.90 -1.17 -15.05
CA ILE A 112 -27.82 -2.15 -14.86
C ILE A 112 -27.42 -2.67 -16.25
N SER A 113 -26.12 -2.77 -16.50
CA SER A 113 -25.59 -3.35 -17.73
C SER A 113 -24.32 -4.14 -17.48
N CYS A 114 -24.17 -5.23 -18.19
CA CYS A 114 -22.93 -6.00 -18.29
C CYS A 114 -22.22 -5.62 -19.58
N GLU A 115 -20.93 -5.33 -19.51
CA GLU A 115 -20.08 -5.05 -20.67
C GLU A 115 -19.02 -6.13 -20.79
N TYR A 116 -18.92 -6.73 -21.97
CA TYR A 116 -17.97 -7.77 -22.29
C TYR A 116 -17.59 -7.71 -23.78
N ASP A 117 -16.30 -7.75 -24.06
CA ASP A 117 -15.72 -7.73 -25.42
C ASP A 117 -16.22 -6.54 -26.30
N GLY A 118 -16.41 -5.37 -25.66
CA GLY A 118 -16.90 -4.16 -26.32
C GLY A 118 -18.42 -4.11 -26.53
N GLU A 119 -19.15 -5.17 -26.23
CA GLU A 119 -20.61 -5.20 -26.27
C GLU A 119 -21.25 -4.93 -24.90
N LYS A 120 -22.37 -4.21 -24.90
CA LYS A 120 -23.11 -3.83 -23.68
C LYS A 120 -24.47 -4.52 -23.66
N TYR A 121 -24.69 -5.32 -22.63
CA TYR A 121 -25.92 -6.07 -22.40
C TYR A 121 -26.73 -5.42 -21.28
N PRO A 122 -27.94 -4.90 -21.52
CA PRO A 122 -28.80 -4.40 -20.46
C PRO A 122 -29.28 -5.56 -19.58
N LEU A 123 -29.30 -5.33 -18.27
CA LEU A 123 -29.75 -6.31 -17.27
C LEU A 123 -31.00 -5.79 -16.54
N PRO A 124 -31.83 -6.69 -15.97
CA PRO A 124 -33.02 -6.30 -15.25
C PRO A 124 -32.68 -5.40 -14.04
N PRO A 125 -33.38 -4.27 -13.82
CA PRO A 125 -33.17 -3.41 -12.65
C PRO A 125 -33.35 -4.12 -11.30
N HIS A 126 -34.20 -5.15 -11.26
CA HIS A 126 -34.45 -5.97 -10.07
C HIS A 126 -33.48 -7.15 -9.91
N LEU A 127 -32.38 -7.19 -10.66
CA LEU A 127 -31.37 -8.27 -10.62
C LEU A 127 -30.94 -8.63 -9.20
N PHE A 128 -30.72 -7.64 -8.35
CA PHE A 128 -30.28 -7.84 -6.96
C PHE A 128 -31.40 -8.19 -5.98
N SER A 129 -32.64 -8.26 -6.44
CA SER A 129 -33.75 -8.82 -5.65
C SER A 129 -33.74 -10.36 -5.65
N ASP A 130 -33.00 -10.97 -6.57
CA ASP A 130 -32.73 -12.40 -6.57
C ASP A 130 -31.72 -12.76 -5.49
N ASN A 131 -32.11 -13.68 -4.61
CA ASN A 131 -31.25 -14.09 -3.49
C ASN A 131 -29.98 -14.81 -3.95
N GLU A 132 -30.00 -15.54 -5.07
CA GLU A 132 -28.81 -16.22 -5.59
C GLU A 132 -27.79 -15.20 -6.13
N VAL A 133 -28.25 -14.17 -6.83
CA VAL A 133 -27.40 -13.08 -7.30
C VAL A 133 -26.87 -12.27 -6.13
N ASN A 134 -27.77 -11.84 -5.23
CA ASN A 134 -27.38 -10.97 -4.11
C ASN A 134 -26.36 -11.64 -3.14
N ARG A 135 -26.45 -12.94 -2.95
CA ARG A 135 -25.48 -13.71 -2.14
C ARG A 135 -24.04 -13.61 -2.62
N GLU A 136 -23.83 -13.42 -3.92
CA GLU A 136 -22.48 -13.30 -4.49
C GLU A 136 -21.87 -11.89 -4.36
N PHE A 137 -22.67 -10.91 -3.87
CA PHE A 137 -22.25 -9.52 -3.65
C PHE A 137 -22.12 -9.23 -2.16
N LYS A 138 -21.00 -9.63 -1.58
CA LYS A 138 -20.73 -9.62 -0.13
C LYS A 138 -20.03 -8.35 0.30
N PHE A 139 -20.58 -7.69 1.34
CA PHE A 139 -19.95 -6.52 1.95
C PHE A 139 -19.85 -6.71 3.47
N ILE A 140 -18.68 -6.46 4.01
CA ILE A 140 -18.39 -6.62 5.42
C ILE A 140 -17.79 -5.31 5.95
N TYR A 141 -18.46 -4.69 6.92
CA TYR A 141 -18.08 -3.38 7.43
C TYR A 141 -17.70 -3.42 8.91
N SER A 142 -16.47 -3.01 9.20
CA SER A 142 -15.96 -2.79 10.54
C SER A 142 -15.87 -1.28 10.83
N SER A 143 -16.79 -0.75 11.64
CA SER A 143 -16.86 0.67 11.97
C SER A 143 -15.76 1.11 12.95
N ALA A 144 -15.51 2.43 13.02
CA ALA A 144 -14.51 3.04 13.90
C ALA A 144 -14.78 2.82 15.38
N ALA A 145 -16.04 2.95 15.79
CA ALA A 145 -16.43 2.83 17.20
C ALA A 145 -16.68 1.38 17.63
N ILE A 146 -16.05 0.92 18.70
CA ILE A 146 -16.20 -0.42 19.26
C ILE A 146 -16.44 -0.32 20.76
N ASN A 147 -17.47 -1.02 21.25
CA ASN A 147 -17.66 -1.26 22.68
C ASN A 147 -16.83 -2.47 23.12
N PHE A 148 -15.90 -2.26 24.04
CA PHE A 148 -14.93 -3.29 24.46
C PHE A 148 -15.39 -4.15 25.64
N LYS A 149 -16.64 -4.11 26.06
CA LYS A 149 -17.15 -4.89 27.20
C LYS A 149 -18.06 -6.01 26.73
N PRO A 150 -17.56 -7.26 26.60
CA PRO A 150 -18.41 -8.40 26.25
C PRO A 150 -19.37 -8.72 27.41
N LYS A 151 -20.58 -9.17 27.06
CA LYS A 151 -21.51 -9.78 27.99
C LYS A 151 -21.03 -11.21 28.35
N LYS A 152 -21.54 -11.77 29.44
CA LYS A 152 -21.20 -13.13 29.88
C LYS A 152 -21.71 -14.16 28.87
N ILE A 153 -20.85 -15.09 28.48
CA ILE A 153 -21.17 -16.16 27.54
C ILE A 153 -21.15 -17.50 28.28
N GLN A 154 -22.23 -18.28 28.15
CA GLN A 154 -22.41 -19.54 28.87
C GLN A 154 -22.46 -20.77 27.95
N ALA A 155 -22.78 -20.58 26.67
CA ALA A 155 -23.00 -21.67 25.74
C ALA A 155 -22.37 -21.44 24.37
N VAL A 156 -22.16 -22.51 23.62
CA VAL A 156 -21.86 -22.51 22.19
C VAL A 156 -23.16 -22.34 21.43
N THR A 157 -23.15 -21.54 20.36
CA THR A 157 -24.33 -21.35 19.52
C THR A 157 -24.28 -22.29 18.30
N SER A 158 -25.45 -22.59 17.72
CA SER A 158 -25.58 -23.41 16.52
C SER A 158 -25.56 -22.59 15.22
N LYS A 159 -24.89 -21.42 15.22
CA LYS A 159 -24.77 -20.60 14.02
C LYS A 159 -23.96 -21.33 12.95
N ASN A 160 -24.48 -21.33 11.72
CA ASN A 160 -23.72 -21.82 10.58
C ASN A 160 -22.65 -20.78 10.22
N LEU A 161 -21.39 -21.11 10.53
CA LEU A 161 -20.24 -20.21 10.31
C LEU A 161 -19.81 -20.16 8.85
N ASP A 162 -20.21 -21.14 8.05
CA ASP A 162 -19.77 -21.31 6.67
C ASP A 162 -20.76 -20.72 5.65
N GLU A 163 -21.86 -20.11 6.09
CA GLU A 163 -22.79 -19.43 5.20
C GLU A 163 -22.27 -18.06 4.73
N SER A 164 -22.50 -17.80 3.46
CA SER A 164 -22.22 -16.49 2.83
C SER A 164 -23.05 -15.39 3.51
N TYR A 165 -22.40 -14.28 3.85
CA TYR A 165 -23.04 -13.29 4.66
C TYR A 165 -22.56 -11.86 4.41
N THR A 166 -23.50 -10.95 4.40
CA THR A 166 -23.29 -9.51 4.44
C THR A 166 -23.60 -9.03 5.86
N SER A 167 -22.66 -8.35 6.50
CA SER A 167 -22.90 -7.87 7.86
C SER A 167 -22.32 -6.49 8.12
N ARG A 168 -23.09 -5.73 8.89
CA ARG A 168 -22.61 -4.57 9.63
C ARG A 168 -22.68 -4.92 11.10
N VAL A 169 -21.55 -4.84 11.78
CA VAL A 169 -21.52 -5.08 13.22
C VAL A 169 -21.98 -3.80 13.90
N SER A 170 -23.03 -3.88 14.71
CA SER A 170 -23.45 -2.80 15.55
C SER A 170 -22.45 -2.63 16.70
N ASN A 171 -22.11 -1.40 17.03
CA ASN A 171 -21.07 -1.07 18.00
C ASN A 171 -21.33 -1.56 19.43
N GLU A 172 -22.60 -1.82 19.78
CA GLU A 172 -23.00 -2.12 21.15
C GLU A 172 -22.68 -3.54 21.59
N ASP A 173 -22.73 -4.51 20.70
CA ASP A 173 -22.57 -5.94 21.03
C ASP A 173 -21.34 -6.60 20.37
N LEU A 174 -20.49 -5.86 19.64
CA LEU A 174 -19.36 -6.42 18.91
C LEU A 174 -18.46 -7.30 19.78
N ALA A 175 -18.08 -6.82 20.95
CA ALA A 175 -17.21 -7.56 21.87
C ALA A 175 -17.84 -8.91 22.28
N THR A 176 -19.16 -8.94 22.49
CA THR A 176 -19.90 -10.16 22.82
C THR A 176 -19.98 -11.09 21.62
N GLU A 177 -20.30 -10.55 20.45
CA GLU A 177 -20.41 -11.33 19.21
C GLU A 177 -19.08 -11.97 18.82
N ILE A 178 -17.97 -11.23 18.93
CA ILE A 178 -16.63 -11.77 18.61
C ILE A 178 -16.18 -12.77 19.65
N THR A 179 -16.44 -12.55 20.95
CA THR A 179 -16.13 -13.54 21.98
C THR A 179 -16.92 -14.82 21.75
N GLN A 180 -18.22 -14.70 21.41
CA GLN A 180 -19.05 -15.85 21.04
C GLN A 180 -18.53 -16.54 19.79
N LEU A 181 -18.16 -15.79 18.76
CA LEU A 181 -17.60 -16.34 17.51
C LEU A 181 -16.31 -17.13 17.77
N LEU A 182 -15.38 -16.62 18.58
CA LEU A 182 -14.16 -17.34 18.95
C LEU A 182 -14.50 -18.67 19.66
N ILE A 183 -15.48 -18.66 20.55
CA ILE A 183 -15.95 -19.85 21.27
C ILE A 183 -16.56 -20.85 20.28
N ASP A 184 -17.42 -20.39 19.38
CA ASP A 184 -18.10 -21.25 18.40
C ASP A 184 -17.10 -21.83 17.39
N VAL A 185 -16.15 -21.03 16.89
CA VAL A 185 -15.07 -21.46 15.99
C VAL A 185 -14.22 -22.54 16.62
N GLN A 186 -13.77 -22.36 17.87
CA GLN A 186 -12.96 -23.36 18.56
C GLN A 186 -13.76 -24.63 18.79
N ALA A 187 -15.02 -24.52 19.20
CA ALA A 187 -15.87 -25.69 19.42
C ALA A 187 -16.09 -26.48 18.12
N LEU A 188 -16.21 -25.82 16.99
CA LEU A 188 -16.36 -26.46 15.68
C LEU A 188 -15.05 -27.13 15.24
N ASP A 189 -13.91 -26.47 15.39
CA ASP A 189 -12.60 -27.04 15.09
C ASP A 189 -12.33 -28.30 15.96
N ASP A 190 -12.65 -28.25 17.26
CA ASP A 190 -12.54 -29.41 18.18
C ASP A 190 -13.43 -30.57 17.75
N ALA A 191 -14.66 -30.27 17.30
CA ALA A 191 -15.59 -31.29 16.82
C ALA A 191 -15.12 -31.95 15.52
N GLU A 192 -14.62 -31.16 14.57
CA GLU A 192 -14.05 -31.65 13.31
C GLU A 192 -12.78 -32.47 13.55
N LEU A 193 -11.89 -32.03 14.42
CA LEU A 193 -10.72 -32.80 14.84
C LEU A 193 -11.11 -34.14 15.48
N SER A 194 -12.09 -34.13 16.38
CA SER A 194 -12.59 -35.34 17.02
C SER A 194 -13.20 -36.34 16.03
N LYS A 195 -13.89 -35.84 14.99
CA LYS A 195 -14.42 -36.65 13.90
C LYS A 195 -13.30 -37.27 13.08
N TRP A 196 -12.34 -36.43 12.65
CA TRP A 196 -11.19 -36.84 11.85
C TRP A 196 -10.36 -37.92 12.55
N VAL A 197 -10.07 -37.75 13.86
CA VAL A 197 -9.32 -38.77 14.66
C VAL A 197 -10.04 -40.11 14.71
N ARG A 198 -11.38 -40.10 14.83
CA ARG A 198 -12.17 -41.35 14.80
C ARG A 198 -12.14 -42.06 13.44
N GLU A 199 -12.10 -41.29 12.35
CA GLU A 199 -12.06 -41.82 10.99
C GLU A 199 -10.64 -42.24 10.55
N ASN A 200 -9.58 -41.72 11.21
CA ASN A 200 -8.17 -41.97 10.87
C ASN A 200 -7.37 -42.52 12.06
N ILE A 201 -7.89 -43.54 12.73
CA ILE A 201 -7.26 -44.14 13.91
C ILE A 201 -5.82 -44.59 13.60
N GLY A 202 -4.86 -44.13 14.41
CA GLY A 202 -3.44 -44.47 14.28
C GLY A 202 -2.65 -43.52 13.37
N THR A 203 -3.29 -42.55 12.73
CA THR A 203 -2.63 -41.50 11.96
C THR A 203 -2.62 -40.21 12.79
N PRO A 204 -1.46 -39.52 13.01
CA PRO A 204 -1.45 -38.25 13.68
C PRO A 204 -2.10 -37.18 12.79
N PRO A 205 -2.94 -36.28 13.35
CA PRO A 205 -3.54 -35.19 12.59
C PRO A 205 -2.46 -34.21 12.10
N THR A 206 -2.63 -33.70 10.88
CA THR A 206 -1.79 -32.64 10.31
C THR A 206 -2.20 -31.27 10.84
N GLU A 207 -1.31 -30.26 10.71
CA GLU A 207 -1.61 -28.88 11.12
C GLU A 207 -2.87 -28.33 10.45
N ASP A 208 -3.18 -28.76 9.22
CA ASP A 208 -4.37 -28.33 8.47
C ASP A 208 -5.70 -28.85 9.04
N VAL A 209 -5.63 -29.89 9.88
CA VAL A 209 -6.79 -30.48 10.55
C VAL A 209 -6.95 -29.92 11.97
N ILE A 210 -5.81 -29.59 12.61
CA ILE A 210 -5.78 -29.03 13.95
C ILE A 210 -6.07 -27.53 13.86
N ASP A 211 -7.12 -27.07 14.55
CA ASP A 211 -7.46 -25.65 14.65
C ASP A 211 -7.60 -24.95 13.28
N ARG A 212 -8.22 -25.59 12.33
CA ARG A 212 -8.29 -25.16 10.92
C ARG A 212 -8.71 -23.70 10.75
N ARG A 213 -9.68 -23.21 11.51
CA ARG A 213 -10.18 -21.83 11.44
C ARG A 213 -9.40 -20.90 12.35
N ILE A 214 -9.17 -21.32 13.60
CA ILE A 214 -8.50 -20.48 14.60
C ILE A 214 -7.02 -20.25 14.27
N SER A 215 -6.37 -21.14 13.49
CA SER A 215 -4.96 -21.00 13.08
C SER A 215 -4.71 -19.72 12.29
N ARG A 216 -5.66 -19.27 11.45
CA ARG A 216 -5.58 -18.02 10.70
C ARG A 216 -5.49 -16.82 11.65
N PHE A 217 -6.33 -16.81 12.68
CA PHE A 217 -6.30 -15.77 13.71
C PHE A 217 -4.97 -15.80 14.47
N ARG A 218 -4.50 -16.98 14.90
CA ARG A 218 -3.22 -17.13 15.59
C ARG A 218 -2.05 -16.61 14.76
N LYS A 219 -1.97 -16.98 13.48
CA LYS A 219 -0.93 -16.52 12.56
C LYS A 219 -0.96 -15.00 12.41
N ALA A 220 -2.12 -14.43 12.12
CA ALA A 220 -2.26 -12.99 11.97
C ALA A 220 -1.98 -12.25 13.29
N PHE A 221 -2.49 -12.74 14.43
CA PHE A 221 -2.28 -12.15 15.73
C PHE A 221 -0.79 -12.07 16.11
N SER A 222 0.00 -13.08 15.76
CA SER A 222 1.45 -13.12 16.00
C SER A 222 2.24 -12.04 15.23
N ILE A 223 1.70 -11.50 14.14
CA ILE A 223 2.32 -10.39 13.39
C ILE A 223 2.42 -9.15 14.28
N ILE A 224 1.38 -8.88 15.06
CA ILE A 224 1.32 -7.70 15.94
C ILE A 224 1.92 -8.01 17.32
N PHE A 225 1.65 -9.21 17.85
CA PHE A 225 2.03 -9.62 19.20
C PHE A 225 2.96 -10.85 19.17
N PRO A 226 4.28 -10.67 19.03
CA PRO A 226 5.20 -11.82 18.97
C PRO A 226 5.24 -12.66 20.25
N SER A 227 5.05 -12.03 21.43
CA SER A 227 5.09 -12.72 22.74
C SER A 227 3.72 -13.19 23.23
N LYS A 228 2.64 -12.53 22.81
CA LYS A 228 1.29 -12.85 23.26
C LYS A 228 0.59 -13.78 22.28
N LYS A 229 -0.01 -14.85 22.77
CA LYS A 229 -0.67 -15.88 21.94
C LYS A 229 -2.08 -16.16 22.44
N TYR A 230 -2.99 -16.39 21.52
CA TYR A 230 -4.26 -17.05 21.83
C TYR A 230 -3.97 -18.48 22.30
N SER A 231 -4.50 -18.86 23.46
CA SER A 231 -4.25 -20.15 24.07
C SER A 231 -5.43 -21.10 23.87
N GLU A 232 -6.51 -20.87 24.60
CA GLU A 232 -7.64 -21.79 24.67
C GLU A 232 -8.93 -21.09 25.11
N ILE A 233 -10.03 -21.85 25.14
CA ILE A 233 -11.27 -21.47 25.80
C ILE A 233 -11.42 -22.29 27.07
N ARG A 234 -11.58 -21.62 28.20
CA ARG A 234 -11.66 -22.24 29.51
C ARG A 234 -13.01 -21.95 30.17
N ASN A 235 -13.57 -22.94 30.86
CA ASN A 235 -14.73 -22.74 31.69
C ASN A 235 -14.28 -22.21 33.06
N VAL A 236 -14.71 -21.01 33.43
CA VAL A 236 -14.39 -20.35 34.70
C VAL A 236 -15.67 -19.72 35.25
N ASP A 237 -16.07 -20.05 36.47
CA ASP A 237 -17.25 -19.48 37.14
C ASP A 237 -18.52 -19.52 36.27
N ASP A 238 -18.82 -20.70 35.72
CA ASP A 238 -19.97 -20.98 34.83
C ASP A 238 -20.01 -20.11 33.56
N GLN A 239 -18.83 -19.62 33.11
CA GLN A 239 -18.67 -18.83 31.89
C GLN A 239 -17.54 -19.42 31.03
N LYS A 240 -17.71 -19.33 29.71
CA LYS A 240 -16.63 -19.58 28.75
C LYS A 240 -15.78 -18.32 28.60
N ARG A 241 -14.48 -18.43 28.85
CA ARG A 241 -13.54 -17.33 28.74
C ARG A 241 -12.44 -17.65 27.73
N VAL A 242 -12.14 -16.68 26.90
CA VAL A 242 -11.00 -16.75 25.96
C VAL A 242 -9.73 -16.39 26.73
N VAL A 243 -8.74 -17.27 26.68
CA VAL A 243 -7.44 -17.15 27.36
C VAL A 243 -6.34 -16.79 26.39
N PHE A 244 -5.55 -15.81 26.75
CA PHE A 244 -4.30 -15.46 26.08
C PHE A 244 -3.12 -15.70 27.03
N THR A 245 -1.97 -16.08 26.45
CA THR A 245 -0.71 -16.24 27.18
C THR A 245 0.30 -15.21 26.71
N ASP A 246 1.05 -14.59 27.64
CA ASP A 246 2.17 -13.69 27.37
C ASP A 246 3.38 -14.15 28.18
N GLY A 247 4.26 -14.90 27.53
CA GLY A 247 5.26 -15.69 28.23
C GLY A 247 4.61 -16.70 29.20
N ASN A 248 4.91 -16.59 30.49
CA ASN A 248 4.34 -17.45 31.55
C ASN A 248 3.08 -16.87 32.23
N LYS A 249 2.55 -15.75 31.74
CA LYS A 249 1.36 -15.11 32.31
C LYS A 249 0.14 -15.38 31.44
N GLU A 250 -0.96 -15.71 32.10
CA GLU A 250 -2.27 -15.82 31.45
C GLU A 250 -3.09 -14.55 31.68
N CYS A 251 -3.90 -14.19 30.69
CA CYS A 251 -4.89 -13.12 30.80
C CYS A 251 -6.15 -13.49 30.00
N TYR A 252 -7.28 -12.99 30.45
CA TYR A 252 -8.55 -13.15 29.74
C TYR A 252 -8.78 -12.01 28.75
N ILE A 253 -9.68 -12.22 27.77
CA ILE A 253 -10.01 -11.22 26.75
C ILE A 253 -10.48 -9.88 27.33
N ASP A 254 -11.15 -9.89 28.46
CA ASP A 254 -11.62 -8.71 29.18
C ASP A 254 -10.49 -7.91 29.87
N GLN A 255 -9.36 -8.57 30.13
CA GLN A 255 -8.14 -7.98 30.73
C GLN A 255 -7.17 -7.39 29.71
N LEU A 256 -7.40 -7.63 28.42
CA LEU A 256 -6.62 -7.02 27.36
C LEU A 256 -6.74 -5.49 27.37
N SER A 257 -5.67 -4.79 26.98
CA SER A 257 -5.69 -3.33 26.78
C SER A 257 -6.67 -2.96 25.65
N SER A 258 -7.05 -1.67 25.57
CA SER A 258 -7.96 -1.19 24.52
C SER A 258 -7.45 -1.49 23.12
N GLY A 259 -6.14 -1.27 22.86
CA GLY A 259 -5.53 -1.56 21.57
C GLY A 259 -5.49 -3.05 21.23
N GLU A 260 -5.19 -3.92 22.21
CA GLU A 260 -5.24 -5.36 22.04
C GLU A 260 -6.65 -5.86 21.74
N LYS A 261 -7.66 -5.34 22.47
CA LYS A 261 -9.07 -5.62 22.20
C LYS A 261 -9.49 -5.20 20.81
N GLN A 262 -9.03 -4.03 20.35
CA GLN A 262 -9.26 -3.54 18.99
C GLN A 262 -8.81 -4.56 17.95
N ILE A 263 -7.60 -5.09 18.09
CA ILE A 263 -7.03 -6.09 17.18
C ILE A 263 -7.82 -7.41 17.24
N VAL A 264 -8.10 -7.90 18.44
CA VAL A 264 -8.86 -9.15 18.62
C VAL A 264 -10.26 -9.02 18.06
N PHE A 265 -10.99 -7.97 18.39
CA PHE A 265 -12.40 -7.84 17.99
C PHE A 265 -12.54 -7.56 16.50
N ARG A 266 -11.72 -6.69 15.91
CA ARG A 266 -11.75 -6.46 14.47
C ARG A 266 -11.25 -7.68 13.67
N GLY A 267 -10.20 -8.35 14.12
CA GLY A 267 -9.67 -9.53 13.46
C GLY A 267 -10.54 -10.75 13.64
N GLY A 268 -11.07 -10.95 14.84
CA GLY A 268 -12.01 -12.05 15.15
C GLY A 268 -13.25 -12.02 14.27
N PHE A 269 -13.70 -10.84 13.87
CA PHE A 269 -14.82 -10.66 12.96
C PHE A 269 -14.62 -11.34 11.59
N PHE A 270 -13.38 -11.54 11.17
CA PHE A 270 -13.01 -12.17 9.91
C PHE A 270 -12.66 -13.67 10.05
N LEU A 271 -12.93 -14.29 11.21
CA LEU A 271 -12.60 -15.72 11.46
C LEU A 271 -13.53 -16.74 10.77
N LYS A 272 -14.44 -16.29 9.93
CA LYS A 272 -15.28 -17.19 9.14
C LYS A 272 -14.47 -18.01 8.14
N ASP A 273 -15.08 -19.04 7.58
CA ASP A 273 -14.43 -19.88 6.57
C ASP A 273 -13.91 -19.01 5.41
N ALA A 274 -12.74 -19.37 4.89
CA ALA A 274 -12.10 -18.67 3.79
C ALA A 274 -13.00 -18.61 2.54
N ASP A 275 -13.77 -19.68 2.29
CA ASP A 275 -14.70 -19.74 1.15
C ASP A 275 -15.92 -18.83 1.34
N ALA A 276 -16.39 -18.66 2.59
CA ALA A 276 -17.47 -17.73 2.90
C ALA A 276 -17.06 -16.27 2.75
N LEU A 277 -15.76 -15.98 2.91
CA LEU A 277 -15.18 -14.64 2.76
C LEU A 277 -14.58 -14.37 1.36
N SER A 278 -14.55 -15.35 0.47
CA SER A 278 -14.06 -15.17 -0.89
C SER A 278 -14.96 -14.19 -1.67
N ASP A 279 -14.34 -13.41 -2.56
CA ASP A 279 -15.03 -12.44 -3.42
C ASP A 279 -15.84 -11.37 -2.66
N ALA A 280 -15.36 -10.93 -1.49
CA ALA A 280 -16.03 -9.96 -0.64
C ALA A 280 -15.34 -8.59 -0.70
N VAL A 281 -16.13 -7.54 -0.47
CA VAL A 281 -15.65 -6.19 -0.20
C VAL A 281 -15.61 -5.97 1.30
N PHE A 282 -14.40 -5.77 1.81
CA PHE A 282 -14.13 -5.47 3.21
C PHE A 282 -13.98 -3.97 3.39
N ILE A 283 -14.63 -3.43 4.39
CA ILE A 283 -14.63 -2.00 4.70
C ILE A 283 -14.17 -1.84 6.14
N VAL A 284 -13.09 -1.11 6.35
CA VAL A 284 -12.52 -0.84 7.67
C VAL A 284 -12.39 0.66 7.87
N ASP A 285 -13.09 1.18 8.86
CA ASP A 285 -13.05 2.61 9.21
C ASP A 285 -12.11 2.83 10.41
N GLU A 286 -11.14 3.72 10.24
CA GLU A 286 -10.17 4.15 11.25
C GLU A 286 -9.55 2.98 12.04
N PRO A 287 -8.83 2.07 11.37
CA PRO A 287 -8.20 0.93 12.05
C PRO A 287 -7.13 1.33 13.08
N GLU A 288 -6.64 2.57 13.03
CA GLU A 288 -5.64 3.13 13.93
C GLU A 288 -6.13 3.46 15.33
N ILE A 289 -7.43 3.56 15.56
CA ILE A 289 -7.99 3.96 16.85
C ILE A 289 -7.47 3.06 17.97
N SER A 290 -6.96 3.69 19.04
CA SER A 290 -6.39 3.03 20.20
C SER A 290 -5.12 2.18 19.96
N LEU A 291 -4.56 2.20 18.74
CA LEU A 291 -3.34 1.44 18.43
C LEU A 291 -2.07 2.27 18.64
N HIS A 292 -1.07 1.64 19.25
CA HIS A 292 0.28 2.19 19.29
C HIS A 292 0.83 2.35 17.86
N PRO A 293 1.61 3.41 17.54
CA PRO A 293 2.18 3.63 16.20
C PRO A 293 2.88 2.41 15.59
N SER A 294 3.64 1.65 16.37
CA SER A 294 4.30 0.42 15.90
C SER A 294 3.32 -0.68 15.45
N TRP A 295 2.12 -0.72 16.03
CA TRP A 295 1.07 -1.64 15.61
C TRP A 295 0.33 -1.13 14.38
N GLN A 296 0.20 0.18 14.24
CA GLN A 296 -0.38 0.80 13.04
C GLN A 296 0.42 0.48 11.79
N LEU A 297 1.76 0.38 11.87
CA LEU A 297 2.61 -0.06 10.76
C LEU A 297 2.35 -1.51 10.33
N LYS A 298 1.89 -2.37 11.24
CA LYS A 298 1.68 -3.81 11.01
C LYS A 298 0.22 -4.19 10.76
N ILE A 299 -0.74 -3.30 11.07
CA ILE A 299 -2.17 -3.63 11.04
C ILE A 299 -2.65 -4.06 9.66
N MET A 300 -2.07 -3.53 8.59
CA MET A 300 -2.43 -3.90 7.23
C MET A 300 -1.97 -5.31 6.87
N GLU A 301 -0.79 -5.72 7.31
CA GLU A 301 -0.31 -7.10 7.18
C GLU A 301 -1.23 -8.07 7.95
N TYR A 302 -1.63 -7.68 9.16
CA TYR A 302 -2.59 -8.40 9.95
C TYR A 302 -3.92 -8.62 9.20
N TYR A 303 -4.55 -7.56 8.67
CA TYR A 303 -5.81 -7.69 7.93
C TYR A 303 -5.64 -8.52 6.66
N LYS A 304 -4.60 -8.29 5.86
CA LYS A 304 -4.33 -9.05 4.65
C LYS A 304 -4.13 -10.54 4.96
N SER A 305 -3.50 -10.87 6.09
CA SER A 305 -3.30 -12.24 6.55
C SER A 305 -4.63 -12.89 6.99
N VAL A 306 -5.44 -12.21 7.83
CA VAL A 306 -6.75 -12.73 8.27
C VAL A 306 -7.70 -12.95 7.11
N LEU A 307 -7.73 -12.01 6.17
CA LEU A 307 -8.64 -12.00 5.02
C LEU A 307 -8.13 -12.84 3.84
N ASN A 308 -6.90 -13.33 3.91
CA ASN A 308 -6.23 -14.08 2.84
C ASN A 308 -6.23 -13.34 1.48
N ILE A 309 -6.14 -11.99 1.51
CA ILE A 309 -6.24 -11.13 0.32
C ILE A 309 -5.08 -11.37 -0.67
N ASN A 310 -3.93 -11.84 -0.19
CA ASN A 310 -2.74 -12.09 -1.02
C ASN A 310 -2.73 -13.48 -1.67
N ALA A 311 -3.75 -14.30 -1.47
CA ALA A 311 -3.85 -15.59 -2.15
C ALA A 311 -4.13 -15.37 -3.64
N SER A 312 -3.44 -16.15 -4.48
CA SER A 312 -3.48 -16.06 -5.94
C SER A 312 -4.86 -16.21 -6.58
N ASN A 313 -5.88 -16.58 -5.81
CA ASN A 313 -7.26 -16.83 -6.27
C ASN A 313 -8.31 -15.98 -5.51
N SER A 314 -7.93 -14.94 -4.80
CA SER A 314 -8.88 -14.11 -4.06
C SER A 314 -9.20 -12.83 -4.84
N ASP A 315 -10.45 -12.70 -5.29
CA ASP A 315 -11.01 -11.47 -5.87
C ASP A 315 -11.59 -10.53 -4.80
N SER A 316 -11.18 -10.67 -3.55
CA SER A 316 -11.60 -9.82 -2.43
C SER A 316 -10.91 -8.46 -2.48
N GLN A 317 -11.61 -7.43 -2.00
CA GLN A 317 -11.12 -6.06 -2.01
C GLN A 317 -11.28 -5.43 -0.61
N LEU A 318 -10.25 -4.71 -0.15
CA LEU A 318 -10.22 -4.05 1.15
C LEU A 318 -10.20 -2.53 1.00
N PHE A 319 -11.21 -1.86 1.54
CA PHE A 319 -11.28 -0.42 1.65
C PHE A 319 -10.96 0.01 3.09
N VAL A 320 -10.04 0.94 3.24
CA VAL A 320 -9.58 1.45 4.53
C VAL A 320 -9.66 2.96 4.54
N ALA A 321 -10.52 3.53 5.38
CA ALA A 321 -10.44 4.96 5.66
C ALA A 321 -9.51 5.18 6.85
N THR A 322 -8.57 6.10 6.71
CA THR A 322 -7.56 6.34 7.73
C THR A 322 -7.14 7.80 7.84
N HIS A 323 -6.80 8.20 9.05
CA HIS A 323 -6.12 9.46 9.39
C HIS A 323 -4.64 9.22 9.75
N SER A 324 -4.19 7.95 9.76
CA SER A 324 -2.86 7.60 10.22
C SER A 324 -1.84 7.59 9.09
N PRO A 325 -0.78 8.41 9.18
CA PRO A 325 0.35 8.31 8.27
C PRO A 325 1.06 6.95 8.37
N PHE A 326 1.03 6.29 9.54
CA PHE A 326 1.68 4.99 9.76
C PHE A 326 0.99 3.84 9.03
N ILE A 327 -0.32 3.93 8.81
CA ILE A 327 -1.07 2.93 8.02
C ILE A 327 -0.73 3.05 6.54
N ILE A 328 -0.58 4.27 6.03
CA ILE A 328 -0.18 4.52 4.64
C ILE A 328 1.29 4.18 4.44
N HIS A 329 2.14 4.54 5.41
CA HIS A 329 3.56 4.23 5.41
C HIS A 329 3.82 2.83 5.98
N ASN A 330 3.43 1.78 5.25
CA ASN A 330 3.72 0.40 5.61
C ASN A 330 4.51 -0.31 4.50
N HIS A 331 5.33 -1.29 4.89
CA HIS A 331 6.20 -2.02 3.96
C HIS A 331 5.47 -3.04 3.08
N ASN A 332 4.21 -3.38 3.41
CA ASN A 332 3.42 -4.40 2.72
C ASN A 332 2.47 -3.81 1.66
N ARG A 333 3.01 -2.94 0.82
CA ARG A 333 2.25 -2.26 -0.23
C ARG A 333 2.34 -2.98 -1.56
N ASN A 334 1.56 -4.04 -1.68
CA ASN A 334 1.40 -4.81 -2.91
C ASN A 334 -0.04 -4.67 -3.43
N ASN A 335 -0.19 -4.24 -4.67
CA ASN A 335 -1.50 -4.06 -5.32
C ASN A 335 -2.44 -3.13 -4.54
N ASP A 336 -1.89 -2.02 -4.06
CA ASP A 336 -2.56 -1.02 -3.25
C ASP A 336 -2.70 0.30 -4.01
N LYS A 337 -3.76 1.06 -3.70
CA LYS A 337 -3.96 2.43 -4.19
C LYS A 337 -4.34 3.35 -3.03
N VAL A 338 -3.76 4.55 -2.99
CA VAL A 338 -4.14 5.59 -2.03
C VAL A 338 -4.90 6.69 -2.77
N ILE A 339 -6.09 6.99 -2.26
CA ILE A 339 -6.91 8.10 -2.71
C ILE A 339 -6.89 9.16 -1.62
N VAL A 340 -6.36 10.32 -1.94
CA VAL A 340 -6.28 11.44 -1.00
C VAL A 340 -7.45 12.38 -1.26
N LEU A 341 -8.29 12.55 -0.22
CA LEU A 341 -9.42 13.48 -0.27
C LEU A 341 -9.02 14.81 0.35
N LYS A 342 -9.25 15.89 -0.38
CA LYS A 342 -9.03 17.25 0.09
C LYS A 342 -10.28 18.09 -0.08
N LYS A 343 -10.45 19.05 0.83
CA LYS A 343 -11.49 20.05 0.71
C LYS A 343 -10.94 21.27 -0.01
N SER A 344 -11.55 21.64 -1.13
CA SER A 344 -11.19 22.86 -1.88
C SER A 344 -11.56 24.11 -1.10
N ILE A 345 -11.04 25.25 -1.52
CA ILE A 345 -11.39 26.58 -0.97
C ILE A 345 -12.91 26.85 -1.10
N SER A 346 -13.54 26.33 -2.15
CA SER A 346 -15.00 26.42 -2.36
C SER A 346 -15.81 25.46 -1.49
N GLY A 347 -15.16 24.57 -0.73
CA GLY A 347 -15.81 23.58 0.13
C GLY A 347 -16.13 22.24 -0.55
N SER A 348 -15.91 22.09 -1.86
CA SER A 348 -16.08 20.82 -2.57
C SER A 348 -14.97 19.85 -2.23
N ILE A 349 -15.29 18.54 -2.22
CA ILE A 349 -14.31 17.48 -2.00
C ILE A 349 -13.71 17.08 -3.35
N LEU A 350 -12.38 16.98 -3.37
CA LEU A 350 -11.61 16.57 -4.53
C LEU A 350 -10.79 15.32 -4.16
N ALA A 351 -10.70 14.40 -5.10
CA ALA A 351 -9.73 13.31 -5.03
C ALA A 351 -8.46 13.78 -5.73
N GLU A 352 -7.38 13.94 -4.97
CA GLU A 352 -6.08 14.27 -5.53
C GLU A 352 -5.53 13.07 -6.30
N PRO A 353 -4.95 13.27 -7.49
CA PRO A 353 -4.31 12.20 -8.22
C PRO A 353 -3.15 11.62 -7.40
N GLU A 354 -2.98 10.31 -7.46
CA GLU A 354 -1.83 9.64 -6.84
C GLU A 354 -0.55 10.21 -7.47
N PRO A 355 0.40 10.70 -6.64
CA PRO A 355 1.65 11.24 -7.16
C PRO A 355 2.36 10.20 -8.01
N LYS A 356 2.64 10.51 -9.27
CA LYS A 356 3.40 9.64 -10.16
C LYS A 356 4.89 9.87 -9.92
N PHE A 357 5.47 9.19 -8.95
CA PHE A 357 6.91 9.20 -8.74
C PHE A 357 7.54 7.90 -9.25
N TYR A 358 8.72 8.02 -9.83
CA TYR A 358 9.52 6.88 -10.30
C TYR A 358 9.92 5.93 -9.15
N ASN A 359 10.07 6.46 -7.96
CA ASN A 359 10.13 5.73 -6.69
C ASN A 359 9.03 6.29 -5.81
N TRP A 360 7.89 5.62 -5.80
CA TRP A 360 6.75 6.01 -5.00
C TRP A 360 7.11 5.96 -3.52
N SER A 361 7.38 7.11 -2.92
CA SER A 361 7.56 7.17 -1.49
C SER A 361 6.19 7.39 -0.85
N SER A 362 5.83 6.49 0.06
CA SER A 362 4.66 6.64 0.93
C SER A 362 4.65 7.99 1.68
N GLU A 363 5.79 8.65 1.80
CA GLU A 363 5.98 9.96 2.44
C GLU A 363 5.30 11.09 1.72
N GLU A 364 5.36 11.12 0.40
CA GLU A 364 4.71 12.17 -0.37
C GLU A 364 3.21 12.04 -0.32
N VAL A 365 2.70 10.80 -0.29
CA VAL A 365 1.27 10.55 -0.04
C VAL A 365 0.88 10.99 1.38
N ILE A 366 1.71 10.71 2.37
CA ILE A 366 1.51 11.15 3.75
C ILE A 366 1.52 12.67 3.84
N LYS A 367 2.51 13.33 3.21
CA LYS A 367 2.57 14.79 3.14
C LYS A 367 1.34 15.37 2.44
N LEU A 368 0.93 14.78 1.31
CA LEU A 368 -0.24 15.22 0.56
C LEU A 368 -1.53 15.05 1.36
N ALA A 369 -1.68 13.92 2.07
CA ALA A 369 -2.89 13.58 2.80
C ALA A 369 -3.04 14.30 4.15
N PHE A 370 -1.93 14.57 4.84
CA PHE A 370 -1.96 15.00 6.25
C PHE A 370 -1.10 16.24 6.54
N ASP A 371 -0.44 16.81 5.52
CA ASP A 371 0.55 17.90 5.65
C ASP A 371 1.67 17.61 6.68
N VAL A 372 1.98 16.33 6.87
CA VAL A 372 3.01 15.84 7.78
C VAL A 372 4.20 15.33 6.97
N ARG A 373 5.40 15.78 7.32
CA ARG A 373 6.66 15.22 6.79
C ARG A 373 7.18 14.19 7.77
N LEU A 374 7.11 12.90 7.42
CA LEU A 374 7.86 11.87 8.12
C LEU A 374 9.28 11.89 7.56
N LYS A 375 10.29 11.91 8.45
CA LYS A 375 11.66 11.63 8.03
C LYS A 375 11.73 10.16 7.63
N THR A 376 12.11 9.91 6.38
CA THR A 376 12.35 8.54 5.90
C THR A 376 13.57 7.94 6.51
N LEU A 377 13.51 6.64 6.69
CA LEU A 377 14.59 5.75 7.09
C LEU A 377 15.36 6.24 8.32
N PRO A 378 14.89 5.93 9.54
CA PRO A 378 15.64 6.25 10.75
C PRO A 378 17.11 5.77 10.73
N ASP A 379 17.41 4.79 9.88
CA ASP A 379 18.71 4.09 9.88
C ASP A 379 19.51 4.20 8.56
N ALA A 380 19.03 4.88 7.52
CA ALA A 380 19.81 5.04 6.29
C ALA A 380 20.87 6.15 6.43
N THR A 381 22.06 5.89 5.93
CA THR A 381 23.11 6.89 5.78
C THR A 381 22.80 7.73 4.55
N LEU A 382 22.69 9.05 4.71
CA LEU A 382 22.49 9.97 3.59
C LEU A 382 23.81 10.17 2.83
N VAL A 383 23.82 9.90 1.52
CA VAL A 383 24.95 10.19 0.63
C VAL A 383 24.62 11.39 -0.22
N LEU A 384 25.30 12.51 -0.01
CA LEU A 384 25.14 13.73 -0.80
C LEU A 384 26.19 13.77 -1.91
N VAL A 385 25.71 13.92 -3.16
CA VAL A 385 26.54 14.02 -4.37
C VAL A 385 26.40 15.41 -5.00
N GLU A 386 27.32 15.77 -5.91
CA GLU A 386 27.43 17.11 -6.45
C GLU A 386 26.31 17.49 -7.41
N GLY A 387 25.83 16.54 -8.22
CA GLY A 387 24.86 16.81 -9.29
C GLY A 387 23.78 15.77 -9.43
N GLU A 388 22.71 16.14 -10.12
CA GLU A 388 21.56 15.28 -10.42
C GLU A 388 21.96 14.01 -11.19
N THR A 389 22.91 14.13 -12.13
CA THR A 389 23.40 13.00 -12.92
C THR A 389 24.13 11.99 -12.08
N ASP A 390 24.81 12.42 -11.00
CA ASP A 390 25.54 11.54 -10.08
C ASP A 390 24.57 10.67 -9.30
N GLU A 391 23.49 11.27 -8.76
CA GLU A 391 22.41 10.52 -8.11
C GLU A 391 21.79 9.49 -9.05
N LYS A 392 21.46 9.91 -10.28
CA LYS A 392 20.85 9.04 -11.29
C LYS A 392 21.76 7.85 -11.65
N TYR A 393 23.04 8.11 -11.93
CA TYR A 393 23.99 7.07 -12.31
C TYR A 393 24.23 6.06 -11.20
N ILE A 394 24.44 6.49 -9.95
CA ILE A 394 24.72 5.58 -8.84
C ILE A 394 23.51 4.71 -8.54
N ASN A 395 22.31 5.29 -8.49
CA ASN A 395 21.06 4.54 -8.28
C ASN A 395 20.78 3.54 -9.42
N ALA A 396 21.01 3.94 -10.68
CA ALA A 396 20.88 3.05 -11.83
C ALA A 396 21.92 1.92 -11.81
N ALA A 397 23.17 2.24 -11.52
CA ALA A 397 24.25 1.25 -11.42
C ALA A 397 23.97 0.20 -10.33
N ALA A 398 23.49 0.61 -9.16
CA ALA A 398 23.10 -0.33 -8.10
C ALA A 398 22.06 -1.33 -8.59
N ARG A 399 21.01 -0.86 -9.25
CA ARG A 399 19.94 -1.70 -9.83
C ARG A 399 20.46 -2.62 -10.94
N ILE A 400 21.26 -2.09 -11.88
CA ILE A 400 21.81 -2.85 -13.03
C ILE A 400 22.77 -3.94 -12.57
N LEU A 401 23.56 -3.66 -11.55
CA LEU A 401 24.58 -4.56 -10.99
C LEU A 401 24.02 -5.48 -9.89
N ASP A 402 22.74 -5.41 -9.57
CA ASP A 402 22.08 -6.16 -8.50
C ASP A 402 22.75 -5.97 -7.12
N ILE A 403 23.07 -4.71 -6.76
CA ILE A 403 23.68 -4.36 -5.47
C ILE A 403 22.61 -3.80 -4.55
N ASP A 404 22.46 -4.36 -3.36
CA ASP A 404 21.53 -3.86 -2.33
C ASP A 404 22.10 -2.59 -1.68
N ILE A 405 21.38 -1.48 -1.86
CA ILE A 405 21.69 -0.16 -1.28
C ILE A 405 20.65 0.29 -0.23
N SER A 406 19.87 -0.63 0.33
CA SER A 406 18.80 -0.30 1.30
C SER A 406 19.30 0.43 2.55
N GLY A 407 20.57 0.32 2.87
CA GLY A 407 21.23 0.98 4.01
C GLY A 407 21.73 2.42 3.74
N ILE A 408 21.64 2.93 2.50
CA ILE A 408 22.07 4.28 2.09
C ILE A 408 20.99 4.96 1.27
N ASP A 409 20.87 6.28 1.41
CA ASP A 409 19.99 7.13 0.58
C ASP A 409 20.84 8.15 -0.17
N ILE A 410 20.83 8.08 -1.50
CA ILE A 410 21.68 8.90 -2.36
C ILE A 410 20.88 10.07 -2.88
N LYS A 411 21.37 11.30 -2.62
CA LYS A 411 20.71 12.54 -3.02
C LYS A 411 21.73 13.54 -3.55
N TRP A 412 21.39 14.27 -4.60
CA TRP A 412 22.21 15.37 -5.04
C TRP A 412 21.92 16.65 -4.24
N VAL A 413 22.92 17.51 -4.12
CA VAL A 413 22.80 18.81 -3.44
C VAL A 413 22.36 19.85 -4.43
N GLY A 414 21.18 20.44 -4.21
CA GLY A 414 20.62 21.46 -5.07
C GLY A 414 19.15 21.28 -5.37
N HIS A 415 18.64 22.11 -6.24
CA HIS A 415 17.27 22.01 -6.78
C HIS A 415 17.22 22.55 -8.22
N ILE A 416 16.19 22.18 -8.96
CA ILE A 416 15.90 22.72 -10.27
C ILE A 416 14.94 23.89 -10.09
N ASN A 417 15.32 25.08 -10.60
CA ASN A 417 14.48 26.25 -10.56
C ASN A 417 13.37 26.22 -11.61
N GLU A 418 12.45 27.18 -11.56
CA GLU A 418 11.30 27.27 -12.48
C GLU A 418 11.69 27.35 -13.98
N ASN A 419 12.93 27.75 -14.28
CA ASN A 419 13.48 27.86 -15.64
C ASN A 419 14.24 26.60 -16.08
N GLY A 420 14.23 25.51 -15.27
CA GLY A 420 14.93 24.25 -15.54
C GLY A 420 16.43 24.30 -15.28
N GLY A 421 16.96 25.36 -14.66
CA GLY A 421 18.37 25.47 -14.26
C GLY A 421 18.62 24.90 -12.87
N ALA A 422 19.76 24.19 -12.68
CA ALA A 422 20.17 23.70 -11.36
C ALA A 422 20.80 24.84 -10.53
N GLU A 423 20.36 24.98 -9.28
CA GLU A 423 20.86 25.94 -8.30
C GLU A 423 21.35 25.24 -7.03
N PHE A 424 22.27 25.87 -6.30
CA PHE A 424 22.88 25.36 -5.07
C PHE A 424 23.47 23.96 -5.22
N THR A 425 24.17 23.71 -6.32
CA THR A 425 24.78 22.42 -6.70
C THR A 425 26.30 22.51 -6.79
N GLY A 426 26.98 21.36 -6.93
CA GLY A 426 28.41 21.21 -7.12
C GLY A 426 29.21 21.22 -5.82
N ASP A 427 30.53 21.24 -5.95
CA ASP A 427 31.50 21.18 -4.85
C ASP A 427 31.31 22.25 -3.78
N LYS A 428 30.92 23.47 -4.22
CA LYS A 428 30.63 24.59 -3.30
C LYS A 428 29.46 24.30 -2.39
N ALA A 429 28.39 23.69 -2.91
CA ALA A 429 27.23 23.35 -2.12
C ALA A 429 27.53 22.21 -1.13
N LEU A 430 28.31 21.21 -1.55
CA LEU A 430 28.81 20.18 -0.63
C LEU A 430 29.68 20.77 0.48
N ASN A 431 30.55 21.73 0.16
CA ASN A 431 31.38 22.42 1.16
C ASN A 431 30.53 23.23 2.16
N GLN A 432 29.44 23.88 1.72
CA GLN A 432 28.49 24.56 2.60
C GLN A 432 27.74 23.56 3.48
N SER A 433 27.33 22.41 2.93
CA SER A 433 26.72 21.32 3.69
C SER A 433 27.68 20.78 4.76
N LEU A 434 28.94 20.58 4.43
CA LEU A 434 29.97 20.17 5.38
C LEU A 434 30.10 21.18 6.53
N ALA A 435 30.23 22.46 6.21
CA ALA A 435 30.34 23.53 7.21
C ALA A 435 29.12 23.57 8.13
N PHE A 436 27.92 23.46 7.57
CA PHE A 436 26.68 23.42 8.34
C PHE A 436 26.61 22.20 9.28
N ILE A 437 26.89 20.99 8.77
CA ILE A 437 26.84 19.75 9.55
C ILE A 437 27.89 19.79 10.67
N THR A 438 29.10 20.27 10.37
CA THR A 438 30.18 20.36 11.36
C THR A 438 29.84 21.34 12.49
N ALA A 439 29.23 22.48 12.14
CA ALA A 439 28.83 23.48 13.13
C ALA A 439 27.57 23.06 13.95
N ASN A 440 26.74 22.18 13.40
CA ASN A 440 25.44 21.80 13.96
C ASN A 440 25.27 20.28 13.99
N SER A 441 26.25 19.56 14.53
CA SER A 441 26.27 18.08 14.52
C SER A 441 25.05 17.44 15.19
N THR A 442 24.43 18.11 16.15
CA THR A 442 23.21 17.67 16.84
C THR A 442 21.93 17.85 16.02
N ALA A 443 21.96 18.70 14.98
CA ALA A 443 20.82 18.91 14.07
C ALA A 443 20.64 17.77 13.06
N VAL A 444 21.64 16.88 12.95
CA VAL A 444 21.66 15.78 12.01
C VAL A 444 21.53 14.46 12.76
N SER A 445 20.43 13.75 12.53
CA SER A 445 20.12 12.48 13.21
C SER A 445 20.93 11.32 12.64
N ASN A 446 21.03 11.23 11.31
CA ASN A 446 21.67 10.11 10.61
C ASN A 446 23.09 10.48 10.14
N PRO A 447 23.97 9.48 9.96
CA PRO A 447 25.28 9.69 9.34
C PRO A 447 25.13 10.23 7.91
N ILE A 448 26.05 11.12 7.51
CA ILE A 448 26.08 11.72 6.17
C ILE A 448 27.42 11.42 5.52
N ILE A 449 27.41 10.94 4.29
CA ILE A 449 28.59 10.83 3.43
C ILE A 449 28.52 11.94 2.38
N LEU A 450 29.54 12.77 2.29
CA LEU A 450 29.69 13.77 1.22
C LEU A 450 30.60 13.17 0.15
N LEU A 451 30.04 12.89 -1.03
CA LEU A 451 30.76 12.27 -2.14
C LEU A 451 31.11 13.35 -3.18
N TYR A 452 32.40 13.66 -3.27
CA TYR A 452 32.93 14.64 -4.20
C TYR A 452 33.41 14.00 -5.50
N ASP A 453 33.38 14.76 -6.57
CA ASP A 453 33.98 14.36 -7.85
C ASP A 453 35.49 14.11 -7.73
N SER A 454 36.02 13.29 -8.60
CA SER A 454 37.42 12.85 -8.59
C SER A 454 38.45 13.98 -8.78
N ASP A 455 38.04 15.12 -9.37
CA ASP A 455 38.90 16.27 -9.62
C ASP A 455 39.07 17.22 -8.43
N THR A 456 38.21 17.11 -7.41
CA THR A 456 38.25 17.99 -6.23
C THR A 456 39.43 17.73 -5.28
N LYS A 457 40.17 16.64 -5.44
CA LYS A 457 41.34 16.23 -4.61
C LYS A 457 41.10 16.32 -3.10
N LYS A 458 39.86 16.08 -2.67
CA LYS A 458 39.51 16.07 -1.25
C LYS A 458 40.09 14.82 -0.58
N PRO A 459 40.74 14.96 0.57
CA PRO A 459 41.17 13.78 1.34
C PRO A 459 39.95 13.13 1.98
N ASP A 460 39.98 11.80 2.06
CA ASP A 460 39.00 11.06 2.85
C ASP A 460 39.05 11.51 4.31
N LEU A 461 37.89 11.89 4.82
CA LEU A 461 37.71 12.22 6.23
C LEU A 461 36.62 11.32 6.81
N TYR A 462 36.82 10.89 8.02
CA TYR A 462 35.88 10.05 8.73
C TYR A 462 35.59 10.61 10.12
N SER A 463 34.31 10.77 10.41
CA SER A 463 33.81 11.04 11.76
C SER A 463 32.45 10.33 11.94
N ASP A 464 31.95 10.25 13.17
CA ASP A 464 30.72 9.54 13.48
C ASP A 464 29.48 10.10 12.77
N LYS A 465 29.49 11.41 12.45
CA LYS A 465 28.34 12.10 11.84
C LYS A 465 28.53 12.44 10.37
N VAL A 466 29.78 12.69 9.93
CA VAL A 466 30.05 13.06 8.54
C VAL A 466 31.31 12.37 8.05
N SER A 467 31.23 11.79 6.87
CA SER A 467 32.39 11.25 6.15
C SER A 467 32.52 11.94 4.81
N ILE A 468 33.78 12.25 4.42
CA ILE A 468 34.09 12.77 3.09
C ILE A 468 34.69 11.65 2.27
N LYS A 469 34.18 11.46 1.07
CA LYS A 469 34.68 10.53 0.07
C LYS A 469 34.85 11.23 -1.26
N ALA A 470 35.88 10.84 -2.03
CA ALA A 470 36.03 11.25 -3.41
C ALA A 470 35.71 10.06 -4.35
N MET A 471 35.12 10.33 -5.48
CA MET A 471 34.91 9.32 -6.51
C MET A 471 36.27 8.80 -7.00
N PRO A 472 36.39 7.48 -7.24
CA PRO A 472 37.63 6.91 -7.78
C PRO A 472 37.85 7.40 -9.21
N LEU A 473 39.08 7.77 -9.54
CA LEU A 473 39.47 8.10 -10.91
C LEU A 473 39.91 6.81 -11.63
N LYS A 474 39.41 6.59 -12.83
CA LYS A 474 39.77 5.46 -13.70
C LYS A 474 40.46 5.95 -14.96
N GLU A 475 41.32 5.10 -15.53
CA GLU A 475 41.82 5.34 -16.88
C GLU A 475 40.64 5.21 -17.87
N ASN A 476 40.26 6.34 -18.45
CA ASN A 476 39.15 6.41 -19.40
C ASN A 476 39.53 7.35 -20.55
N SER A 477 39.46 6.85 -21.77
CA SER A 477 39.82 7.60 -22.99
C SER A 477 38.78 8.68 -23.34
N GLN A 478 37.53 8.47 -22.97
CA GLN A 478 36.41 9.32 -23.36
C GLN A 478 36.08 10.37 -22.28
N PHE A 479 36.15 10.02 -21.01
CA PHE A 479 35.84 10.92 -19.89
C PHE A 479 36.99 11.00 -18.89
N LYS A 480 37.53 12.19 -18.71
CA LYS A 480 38.71 12.40 -17.85
C LYS A 480 38.37 12.69 -16.39
N ILE A 481 37.19 13.23 -16.11
CA ILE A 481 36.74 13.69 -14.78
C ILE A 481 35.25 13.47 -14.63
N GLY A 482 34.74 13.64 -13.40
CA GLY A 482 33.33 13.50 -13.04
C GLY A 482 32.89 12.04 -12.94
N ILE A 483 31.63 11.83 -12.65
CA ILE A 483 31.07 10.48 -12.52
C ILE A 483 31.09 9.72 -13.85
N GLU A 484 31.04 10.41 -14.98
CA GLU A 484 31.14 9.83 -16.30
C GLU A 484 32.46 9.07 -16.53
N ASN A 485 33.51 9.43 -15.78
CA ASN A 485 34.80 8.72 -15.83
C ASN A 485 34.68 7.22 -15.43
N LEU A 486 33.64 6.87 -14.68
CA LEU A 486 33.37 5.48 -14.28
C LEU A 486 32.65 4.66 -15.36
N LEU A 487 32.13 5.28 -16.42
CA LEU A 487 31.46 4.60 -17.50
C LEU A 487 32.46 3.85 -18.40
N VAL A 488 32.10 2.62 -18.80
CA VAL A 488 32.87 1.83 -19.78
C VAL A 488 32.04 1.76 -21.05
N LEU A 489 32.30 2.68 -21.97
CA LEU A 489 31.61 2.70 -23.26
C LEU A 489 32.48 2.03 -24.33
N PRO A 490 31.89 1.33 -25.32
CA PRO A 490 32.62 0.81 -26.46
C PRO A 490 33.34 1.91 -27.24
N ASP A 491 34.51 1.64 -27.82
CA ASP A 491 35.25 2.62 -28.64
C ASP A 491 34.45 3.12 -29.83
N SER A 492 33.49 2.32 -30.31
CA SER A 492 32.56 2.70 -31.37
C SER A 492 31.39 3.58 -30.96
N PHE A 493 31.27 3.89 -29.66
CA PHE A 493 30.16 4.69 -29.17
C PHE A 493 30.27 6.14 -29.60
N ASP A 494 29.26 6.62 -30.35
CA ASP A 494 29.26 7.99 -30.88
C ASP A 494 28.68 9.00 -29.87
N LEU A 495 29.55 9.82 -29.30
CA LEU A 495 29.19 10.89 -28.37
C LEU A 495 28.64 12.16 -29.06
N SER A 496 28.71 12.28 -30.39
CA SER A 496 28.31 13.49 -31.13
C SER A 496 26.83 13.81 -30.94
N GLY A 497 25.99 12.78 -30.77
CA GLY A 497 24.57 12.91 -30.50
C GLY A 497 24.22 13.46 -29.09
N PHE A 498 25.20 13.51 -28.17
CA PHE A 498 25.03 13.92 -26.78
C PHE A 498 25.75 15.24 -26.48
N THR A 499 25.88 16.12 -27.46
CA THR A 499 26.50 17.43 -27.29
C THR A 499 25.45 18.55 -27.31
N LYS A 500 25.67 19.60 -26.52
CA LYS A 500 24.90 20.84 -26.54
C LYS A 500 25.80 22.02 -26.88
N GLU A 501 25.26 22.96 -27.63
CA GLU A 501 25.94 24.24 -27.92
C GLU A 501 25.48 25.29 -26.92
N SER A 502 26.42 26.01 -26.33
CA SER A 502 26.15 27.16 -25.47
C SER A 502 26.96 28.35 -25.98
N LEU A 503 26.37 29.55 -25.95
CA LEU A 503 27.06 30.78 -26.28
C LEU A 503 27.75 31.32 -25.03
N LYS A 504 29.05 31.51 -25.10
CA LYS A 504 29.83 32.17 -24.05
C LYS A 504 30.37 33.47 -24.55
N THR A 505 30.04 34.56 -23.86
CA THR A 505 30.58 35.91 -24.14
C THR A 505 31.75 36.12 -23.20
N ASP A 506 32.91 36.50 -23.75
CA ASP A 506 34.10 36.85 -22.98
C ASP A 506 34.00 38.24 -22.37
N GLY A 507 35.01 38.63 -21.58
CA GLY A 507 35.07 39.95 -20.94
C GLY A 507 35.19 41.15 -21.92
N TYR A 508 35.40 40.90 -23.21
CA TYR A 508 35.50 41.90 -24.28
C TYR A 508 34.24 41.94 -25.17
N GLY A 509 33.19 41.12 -24.81
CA GLY A 509 31.93 41.11 -25.57
C GLY A 509 31.93 40.18 -26.80
N ILE A 510 32.97 39.38 -27.02
CA ILE A 510 33.05 38.41 -28.12
C ILE A 510 32.30 37.16 -27.73
N THR A 511 31.26 36.81 -28.47
CA THR A 511 30.48 35.61 -28.25
C THR A 511 31.01 34.45 -29.08
N SER A 512 31.37 33.36 -28.45
CA SER A 512 31.79 32.09 -29.09
C SER A 512 30.85 30.96 -28.73
N ALA A 513 30.56 30.12 -29.71
CA ALA A 513 29.81 28.88 -29.46
C ALA A 513 30.76 27.82 -28.88
N ILE A 514 30.42 27.31 -27.70
CA ILE A 514 31.15 26.21 -27.05
C ILE A 514 30.26 24.97 -27.12
N ARG A 515 30.82 23.90 -27.69
CA ARG A 515 30.22 22.56 -27.61
C ARG A 515 30.66 21.89 -26.32
N SER A 516 29.69 21.42 -25.57
CA SER A 516 29.91 20.66 -24.32
C SER A 516 29.03 19.41 -24.31
N LEU A 517 29.42 18.43 -23.52
CA LEU A 517 28.60 17.21 -23.29
C LEU A 517 27.28 17.61 -22.65
N ASP A 518 26.19 17.07 -23.18
CA ASP A 518 24.87 17.09 -22.54
C ASP A 518 24.77 15.90 -21.60
N LYS A 519 25.22 16.11 -20.34
CA LYS A 519 25.29 15.07 -19.31
C LYS A 519 23.94 14.45 -19.02
N ASN A 520 22.87 15.25 -18.99
CA ASN A 520 21.53 14.74 -18.72
C ASN A 520 21.05 13.83 -19.85
N LYS A 521 21.19 14.26 -21.10
CA LYS A 521 20.80 13.44 -22.25
C LYS A 521 21.58 12.13 -22.34
N LEU A 522 22.89 12.17 -22.06
CA LEU A 522 23.72 10.97 -22.01
C LEU A 522 23.31 10.05 -20.87
N CYS A 523 23.08 10.62 -19.67
CA CYS A 523 22.65 9.85 -18.50
C CYS A 523 21.32 9.15 -18.77
N ASP A 524 20.31 9.88 -19.20
CA ASP A 524 18.97 9.33 -19.47
C ASP A 524 19.02 8.22 -20.54
N TYR A 525 19.86 8.36 -21.57
CA TYR A 525 20.07 7.31 -22.57
C TYR A 525 20.72 6.04 -21.97
N LEU A 526 21.81 6.19 -21.21
CA LEU A 526 22.57 5.04 -20.69
C LEU A 526 21.81 4.27 -19.61
N ILE A 527 20.95 4.93 -18.84
CA ILE A 527 20.12 4.27 -17.83
C ILE A 527 18.83 3.64 -18.40
N SER A 528 18.41 4.04 -19.61
CA SER A 528 17.23 3.51 -20.30
C SER A 528 17.39 2.03 -20.62
N GLU A 529 16.27 1.31 -20.69
CA GLU A 529 16.23 -0.10 -21.12
C GLU A 529 16.22 -0.26 -22.64
N ASP A 530 16.00 0.83 -23.36
CA ASP A 530 15.78 0.84 -24.81
C ASP A 530 17.07 0.99 -25.63
N ASN A 531 18.26 0.78 -25.04
CA ASN A 531 19.53 0.85 -25.76
C ASN A 531 20.18 -0.53 -25.94
N ASP A 532 20.96 -0.68 -27.03
CA ASP A 532 21.62 -1.93 -27.40
C ASP A 532 22.93 -2.22 -26.63
N LEU A 533 23.24 -1.43 -25.59
CA LEU A 533 24.48 -1.58 -24.82
C LEU A 533 24.39 -2.69 -23.77
N ASN A 534 25.50 -3.37 -23.54
CA ASN A 534 25.64 -4.24 -22.36
C ASN A 534 25.76 -3.37 -21.08
N ARG A 535 24.63 -3.03 -20.49
CA ARG A 535 24.57 -2.13 -19.33
C ARG A 535 25.40 -2.61 -18.15
N LYS A 536 25.50 -3.92 -17.89
CA LYS A 536 26.35 -4.44 -16.80
C LYS A 536 27.83 -4.14 -17.05
N GLU A 537 28.28 -4.12 -18.28
CA GLU A 537 29.64 -3.76 -18.66
C GLU A 537 29.84 -2.24 -18.55
N VAL A 538 28.91 -1.45 -19.07
CA VAL A 538 28.93 0.02 -18.99
C VAL A 538 29.08 0.52 -17.56
N PHE A 539 28.40 -0.10 -16.61
CA PHE A 539 28.40 0.31 -15.20
C PHE A 539 29.36 -0.48 -14.30
N THR A 540 30.23 -1.32 -14.85
CA THR A 540 31.06 -2.22 -14.03
C THR A 540 31.94 -1.51 -13.01
N ASN A 541 32.49 -0.34 -13.30
CA ASN A 541 33.34 0.42 -12.38
C ASN A 541 32.59 1.05 -11.21
N PHE A 542 31.25 1.19 -11.31
CA PHE A 542 30.44 1.72 -10.21
C PHE A 542 30.35 0.76 -9.03
N ARG A 543 30.58 -0.55 -9.25
CA ARG A 543 30.54 -1.54 -8.19
C ARG A 543 31.45 -1.17 -7.03
N SER A 544 32.71 -0.84 -7.32
CA SER A 544 33.69 -0.48 -6.29
C SER A 544 33.33 0.80 -5.53
N LEU A 545 32.72 1.77 -6.19
CA LEU A 545 32.20 2.99 -5.56
C LEU A 545 31.06 2.65 -4.59
N ILE A 546 30.05 1.91 -5.06
CA ILE A 546 28.85 1.60 -4.28
C ILE A 546 29.21 0.74 -3.06
N GLU A 547 30.05 -0.29 -3.23
CA GLU A 547 30.53 -1.14 -2.14
C GLU A 547 31.31 -0.34 -1.08
N ASN A 548 32.11 0.65 -1.50
CA ASN A 548 32.82 1.57 -0.60
C ASN A 548 31.83 2.45 0.20
N LEU A 549 30.80 2.97 -0.44
CA LEU A 549 29.74 3.76 0.24
C LEU A 549 29.00 2.91 1.28
N ILE A 550 28.63 1.68 0.94
CA ILE A 550 27.96 0.74 1.85
C ILE A 550 28.88 0.42 3.05
N SER A 551 30.13 0.09 2.80
CA SER A 551 31.08 -0.23 3.86
C SER A 551 31.35 0.96 4.79
N THR A 552 31.42 2.18 4.22
CA THR A 552 31.55 3.42 5.00
C THR A 552 30.31 3.65 5.87
N SER A 553 29.12 3.44 5.31
CA SER A 553 27.84 3.53 6.04
C SER A 553 27.82 2.57 7.23
N HIS A 554 28.15 1.31 7.03
CA HIS A 554 28.19 0.30 8.10
C HIS A 554 29.17 0.69 9.20
N ARG A 555 30.35 1.20 8.82
CA ARG A 555 31.33 1.66 9.77
C ARG A 555 30.84 2.85 10.60
N MET A 556 30.18 3.82 10.00
CA MET A 556 29.60 4.97 10.71
C MET A 556 28.52 4.57 11.70
N LYS A 557 27.71 3.56 11.35
CA LYS A 557 26.66 3.04 12.23
C LYS A 557 27.18 2.20 13.40
N SER A 558 28.30 1.50 13.22
CA SER A 558 28.88 0.67 14.27
C SER A 558 29.57 1.46 15.40
N HIS A 559 29.76 2.76 15.22
CA HIS A 559 30.33 3.68 16.21
C HIS A 559 29.29 4.59 16.89
N GLN A 560 28.01 4.45 16.56
CA GLN A 560 26.87 5.07 17.24
C GLN A 560 26.25 4.09 18.24
#